data_d7cc1ca7d3afb2d34933529d9dc8188b
#
_entry.id   d7cc1ca7d3afb2d34933529d9dc8188b
#
_cell.length_a   1.000
_cell.length_b   1.000
_cell.length_c   1.000
_cell.angle_alpha   90.00
_cell.angle_beta   90.00
_cell.angle_gamma   90.00
#
_symmetry.space_group_name_H-M   'P 1'
#
loop_
_entity.id
_entity.type
_entity.pdbx_description
1 polymer ?
#
loop_
_entity_poly.entity_id
_entity_poly.type
_entity_poly.pdbx_seq_one_letter_code
_entity_poly.pdbx_strand_id
1 'polypeptide(L)'
;MRIKKIRIRNFGQFHNREFTFAPGLNVIYGENESGKTTLHTFLVSMLFGLEKSRGRGAKQDVYTKYEPWNSASFYSGEMEFEVGGKDFGLERNFYHREKQTTLISRQDGELLSEEYGDLQMLLGGLNKEMYENTYCIPQAGAAPGKELAEFVQNCMANAAGTGDGTLQLNLALAQIHKKRKQAAAQVKQETELRQHRMEKLQIEREILEEDIAQLQGKDVEEAETAGDGSEKHQKRNGMPAHLLVLILGCFFMAACFLGAAVFHIPWNSILMESIVIGGV
;
A
#
# COMPACT_ATOMS: atom_id res chain seq x y z
N MET A 1 -8.80 -29.93 -2.42
CA MET A 1 -7.59 -29.34 -3.03
C MET A 1 -6.52 -30.41 -3.17
N ARG A 2 -5.82 -30.46 -4.31
CA ARG A 2 -4.71 -31.38 -4.58
C ARG A 2 -3.54 -30.59 -5.18
N ILE A 3 -2.39 -30.65 -4.55
CA ILE A 3 -1.15 -30.05 -5.08
C ILE A 3 -0.63 -31.00 -6.17
N LYS A 4 -0.37 -30.49 -7.37
CA LYS A 4 0.15 -31.25 -8.52
C LYS A 4 1.66 -31.07 -8.65
N LYS A 5 2.13 -29.83 -8.56
CA LYS A 5 3.51 -29.49 -8.83
C LYS A 5 3.92 -28.27 -8.01
N ILE A 6 5.17 -28.26 -7.57
CA ILE A 6 5.78 -27.08 -7.01
C ILE A 6 7.13 -26.83 -7.65
N ARG A 7 7.47 -25.57 -7.82
CA ARG A 7 8.79 -25.13 -8.26
C ARG A 7 9.33 -24.14 -7.23
N ILE A 8 10.38 -24.53 -6.55
CA ILE A 8 11.08 -23.69 -5.60
C ILE A 8 12.17 -22.95 -6.37
N ARG A 9 11.96 -21.69 -6.68
CA ARG A 9 12.97 -20.88 -7.35
C ARG A 9 14.13 -20.61 -6.41
N ASN A 10 13.82 -20.14 -5.20
CA ASN A 10 14.81 -19.96 -4.14
C ASN A 10 14.12 -19.92 -2.78
N PHE A 11 14.46 -20.83 -1.85
CA PHE A 11 13.88 -20.94 -0.52
C PHE A 11 14.78 -21.78 0.39
N GLY A 12 15.34 -21.18 1.44
CA GLY A 12 16.28 -21.83 2.32
C GLY A 12 17.48 -22.40 1.55
N GLN A 13 17.68 -23.71 1.66
CA GLN A 13 18.73 -24.43 0.92
C GLN A 13 18.34 -24.79 -0.52
N PHE A 14 17.07 -24.68 -0.90
CA PHE A 14 16.63 -25.06 -2.24
C PHE A 14 16.82 -23.92 -3.23
N HIS A 15 17.44 -24.28 -4.34
CA HIS A 15 17.61 -23.41 -5.48
C HIS A 15 17.19 -24.15 -6.76
N ASN A 16 16.22 -23.60 -7.49
CA ASN A 16 15.64 -24.14 -8.73
C ASN A 16 15.32 -25.64 -8.64
N ARG A 17 14.55 -26.03 -7.64
CA ARG A 17 14.06 -27.39 -7.45
C ARG A 17 12.60 -27.53 -7.78
N GLU A 18 12.27 -28.66 -8.42
CA GLU A 18 10.92 -29.00 -8.82
C GLU A 18 10.49 -30.33 -8.21
N PHE A 19 9.24 -30.39 -7.73
CA PHE A 19 8.62 -31.59 -7.21
C PHE A 19 7.26 -31.76 -7.83
N THR A 20 6.96 -32.98 -8.31
CA THR A 20 5.66 -33.36 -8.86
C THR A 20 5.04 -34.38 -7.95
N PHE A 21 3.74 -34.20 -7.64
CA PHE A 21 2.99 -35.07 -6.74
C PHE A 21 2.00 -35.92 -7.52
N ALA A 22 1.98 -37.22 -7.26
CA ALA A 22 0.99 -38.13 -7.78
C ALA A 22 -0.35 -38.00 -7.00
N PRO A 23 -1.49 -38.43 -7.57
CA PRO A 23 -2.70 -38.58 -6.80
C PRO A 23 -2.52 -39.60 -5.67
N GLY A 24 -3.08 -39.29 -4.49
CA GLY A 24 -3.01 -40.15 -3.32
C GLY A 24 -1.78 -39.89 -2.45
N LEU A 25 -1.21 -40.97 -1.88
CA LEU A 25 -0.10 -40.89 -0.95
C LEU A 25 1.21 -40.61 -1.66
N ASN A 26 1.91 -39.55 -1.23
CA ASN A 26 3.27 -39.22 -1.67
C ASN A 26 4.22 -39.34 -0.47
N VAL A 27 5.25 -40.15 -0.60
CA VAL A 27 6.25 -40.34 0.44
C VAL A 27 7.55 -39.61 0.06
N ILE A 28 7.95 -38.65 0.87
CA ILE A 28 9.18 -37.87 0.68
C ILE A 28 10.21 -38.40 1.67
N TYR A 29 11.19 -39.11 1.14
CA TYR A 29 12.28 -39.72 1.92
C TYR A 29 13.59 -38.96 1.68
N GLY A 30 14.44 -38.91 2.70
CA GLY A 30 15.76 -38.33 2.62
C GLY A 30 16.45 -38.35 3.99
N GLU A 31 17.76 -38.20 3.99
CA GLU A 31 18.59 -38.15 5.22
C GLU A 31 18.26 -36.88 6.05
N ASN A 32 18.81 -36.81 7.24
CA ASN A 32 18.70 -35.58 8.04
C ASN A 32 19.33 -34.43 7.26
N GLU A 33 18.76 -33.23 7.41
CA GLU A 33 19.19 -32.00 6.71
C GLU A 33 18.98 -32.01 5.19
N SER A 34 18.37 -33.06 4.59
CA SER A 34 18.04 -33.09 3.14
C SER A 34 16.99 -32.07 2.71
N GLY A 35 16.39 -31.31 3.64
CA GLY A 35 15.42 -30.26 3.34
C GLY A 35 13.96 -30.66 3.47
N LYS A 36 13.61 -31.82 4.06
CA LYS A 36 12.21 -32.22 4.25
C LYS A 36 11.37 -31.16 4.96
N THR A 37 11.90 -30.61 6.05
CA THR A 37 11.25 -29.52 6.80
C THR A 37 11.20 -28.22 5.98
N THR A 38 12.23 -27.94 5.21
CA THR A 38 12.26 -26.77 4.31
C THR A 38 11.18 -26.88 3.25
N LEU A 39 11.00 -28.05 2.63
CA LEU A 39 9.94 -28.33 1.66
C LEU A 39 8.55 -28.18 2.29
N HIS A 40 8.35 -28.74 3.47
CA HIS A 40 7.10 -28.60 4.21
C HIS A 40 6.79 -27.14 4.53
N THR A 41 7.76 -26.38 5.05
CA THR A 41 7.60 -24.95 5.33
C THR A 41 7.34 -24.15 4.06
N PHE A 42 7.96 -24.52 2.94
CA PHE A 42 7.68 -23.90 1.63
C PHE A 42 6.21 -24.09 1.24
N LEU A 43 5.66 -25.30 1.35
CA LEU A 43 4.25 -25.59 1.05
C LEU A 43 3.30 -24.72 1.88
N VAL A 44 3.54 -24.65 3.19
CA VAL A 44 2.76 -23.79 4.10
C VAL A 44 2.89 -22.31 3.71
N SER A 45 4.10 -21.87 3.39
CA SER A 45 4.36 -20.48 2.99
C SER A 45 3.71 -20.13 1.65
N MET A 46 3.64 -21.07 0.72
CA MET A 46 2.92 -20.87 -0.55
C MET A 46 1.42 -20.66 -0.31
N LEU A 47 0.79 -21.43 0.57
CA LEU A 47 -0.64 -21.34 0.84
C LEU A 47 -1.01 -20.08 1.65
N PHE A 48 -0.25 -19.78 2.70
CA PHE A 48 -0.64 -18.78 3.70
C PHE A 48 0.26 -17.53 3.72
N GLY A 49 1.27 -17.52 2.86
CA GLY A 49 2.26 -16.42 2.85
C GLY A 49 3.30 -16.55 3.94
N LEU A 50 4.28 -15.67 3.90
CA LEU A 50 5.38 -15.59 4.83
C LEU A 50 5.61 -14.14 5.23
N GLU A 51 5.62 -13.86 6.53
CA GLU A 51 5.80 -12.51 7.05
C GLU A 51 7.12 -12.40 7.81
N LYS A 52 7.83 -11.30 7.59
CA LYS A 52 9.05 -10.96 8.31
C LYS A 52 8.68 -10.24 9.60
N SER A 53 9.03 -10.82 10.74
CA SER A 53 8.83 -10.21 12.05
C SER A 53 9.73 -8.98 12.23
N ARG A 54 9.29 -8.04 13.07
CA ARG A 54 10.07 -6.84 13.40
C ARG A 54 10.61 -6.93 14.83
N GLY A 55 11.74 -6.28 15.07
CA GLY A 55 12.34 -6.18 16.40
C GLY A 55 13.08 -7.45 16.85
N ARG A 56 13.02 -7.77 18.16
CA ARG A 56 13.78 -8.87 18.75
C ARG A 56 13.37 -10.26 18.24
N GLY A 57 12.11 -10.43 17.83
CA GLY A 57 11.59 -11.68 17.27
C GLY A 57 12.10 -11.99 15.84
N ALA A 58 12.61 -10.99 15.13
CA ALA A 58 13.04 -11.15 13.74
C ALA A 58 14.16 -12.15 13.51
N LYS A 59 14.98 -12.42 14.53
CA LYS A 59 16.11 -13.39 14.43
C LYS A 59 15.68 -14.85 14.46
N GLN A 60 14.49 -15.15 14.96
CA GLN A 60 13.96 -16.50 15.13
C GLN A 60 12.69 -16.76 14.31
N ASP A 61 12.27 -15.80 13.47
CA ASP A 61 11.10 -15.97 12.66
C ASP A 61 11.34 -16.95 11.50
N VAL A 62 10.25 -17.50 11.00
CA VAL A 62 10.28 -18.48 9.89
C VAL A 62 10.85 -17.82 8.63
N TYR A 63 10.59 -16.53 8.39
CA TYR A 63 11.13 -15.79 7.26
C TYR A 63 12.66 -15.80 7.25
N THR A 64 13.30 -15.39 8.35
CA THR A 64 14.76 -15.29 8.48
C THR A 64 15.40 -16.67 8.47
N LYS A 65 14.76 -17.68 9.08
CA LYS A 65 15.24 -19.05 9.11
C LYS A 65 15.35 -19.69 7.72
N TYR A 66 14.42 -19.36 6.82
CA TYR A 66 14.37 -19.93 5.46
C TYR A 66 14.71 -18.89 4.38
N GLU A 67 15.27 -17.75 4.76
CA GLU A 67 15.83 -16.79 3.82
C GLU A 67 16.88 -17.47 2.95
N PRO A 68 16.85 -17.31 1.62
CA PRO A 68 17.75 -18.03 0.73
C PRO A 68 19.22 -17.73 1.00
N TRP A 69 20.04 -18.78 1.03
CA TRP A 69 21.46 -18.65 1.35
C TRP A 69 22.27 -17.92 0.28
N ASN A 70 21.85 -18.04 -0.98
CA ASN A 70 22.58 -17.47 -2.12
C ASN A 70 22.19 -16.02 -2.44
N SER A 71 20.93 -15.65 -2.23
CA SER A 71 20.42 -14.31 -2.54
C SER A 71 19.13 -14.04 -1.78
N ALA A 72 19.21 -13.22 -0.76
CA ALA A 72 18.05 -12.82 0.05
C ALA A 72 16.99 -12.05 -0.75
N SER A 73 17.37 -11.36 -1.82
CA SER A 73 16.46 -10.60 -2.68
C SER A 73 15.65 -11.47 -3.66
N PHE A 74 16.11 -12.68 -3.95
CA PHE A 74 15.43 -13.62 -4.81
C PHE A 74 14.84 -14.76 -3.97
N TYR A 75 13.63 -14.57 -3.46
CA TYR A 75 12.96 -15.42 -2.48
C TYR A 75 11.55 -15.73 -3.00
N SER A 76 11.41 -16.77 -3.82
CA SER A 76 10.16 -17.01 -4.56
C SER A 76 9.95 -18.47 -4.93
N GLY A 77 8.71 -18.77 -5.30
CA GLY A 77 8.33 -20.08 -5.80
C GLY A 77 6.96 -20.09 -6.48
N GLU A 78 6.65 -21.22 -7.06
CA GLU A 78 5.42 -21.49 -7.80
C GLU A 78 4.78 -22.78 -7.30
N MET A 79 3.45 -22.83 -7.33
CA MET A 79 2.65 -24.01 -6.97
C MET A 79 1.52 -24.17 -7.96
N GLU A 80 1.36 -25.38 -8.48
CA GLU A 80 0.20 -25.76 -9.27
C GLU A 80 -0.68 -26.72 -8.45
N PHE A 81 -1.96 -26.40 -8.36
CA PHE A 81 -2.92 -27.19 -7.59
C PHE A 81 -4.30 -27.23 -8.25
N GLU A 82 -5.07 -28.23 -7.86
CA GLU A 82 -6.43 -28.45 -8.36
C GLU A 82 -7.43 -28.28 -7.24
N VAL A 83 -8.51 -27.57 -7.51
CA VAL A 83 -9.69 -27.44 -6.63
C VAL A 83 -10.95 -27.58 -7.46
N GLY A 84 -11.86 -28.47 -7.07
CA GLY A 84 -13.14 -28.66 -7.79
C GLY A 84 -13.00 -29.05 -9.25
N GLY A 85 -11.90 -29.76 -9.63
CA GLY A 85 -11.63 -30.15 -11.02
C GLY A 85 -11.03 -29.04 -11.89
N LYS A 86 -10.73 -27.87 -11.31
CA LYS A 86 -10.06 -26.76 -11.99
C LYS A 86 -8.62 -26.62 -11.52
N ASP A 87 -7.75 -26.26 -12.44
CA ASP A 87 -6.32 -26.09 -12.20
C ASP A 87 -5.95 -24.61 -11.98
N PHE A 88 -5.18 -24.37 -10.92
CA PHE A 88 -4.72 -23.05 -10.52
C PHE A 88 -3.20 -23.01 -10.41
N GLY A 89 -2.63 -21.88 -10.76
CA GLY A 89 -1.24 -21.56 -10.56
C GLY A 89 -1.09 -20.44 -9.54
N LEU A 90 -0.28 -20.67 -8.51
CA LEU A 90 0.06 -19.69 -7.49
C LEU A 90 1.54 -19.40 -7.56
N GLU A 91 1.90 -18.15 -7.78
CA GLU A 91 3.28 -17.66 -7.71
C GLU A 91 3.40 -16.69 -6.53
N ARG A 92 4.45 -16.84 -5.72
CA ARG A 92 4.75 -15.92 -4.61
C ARG A 92 6.19 -15.47 -4.65
N ASN A 93 6.37 -14.15 -4.51
CA ASN A 93 7.63 -13.55 -4.11
C ASN A 93 7.54 -13.20 -2.62
N PHE A 94 8.37 -13.82 -1.80
CA PHE A 94 8.38 -13.62 -0.34
C PHE A 94 9.29 -12.46 0.09
N TYR A 95 10.10 -11.91 -0.82
CA TYR A 95 11.00 -10.83 -0.48
C TYR A 95 10.23 -9.63 0.09
N HIS A 96 10.56 -9.24 1.31
CA HIS A 96 9.76 -8.29 2.10
C HIS A 96 9.61 -6.89 1.49
N ARG A 97 10.51 -6.49 0.57
CA ARG A 97 10.44 -5.20 -0.14
C ARG A 97 9.59 -5.27 -1.42
N GLU A 98 9.47 -6.47 -1.99
CA GLU A 98 8.79 -6.71 -3.27
C GLU A 98 7.83 -7.89 -3.15
N LYS A 99 7.12 -7.96 -2.02
CA LYS A 99 6.15 -9.03 -1.77
C LYS A 99 5.03 -8.97 -2.80
N GLN A 100 4.92 -10.04 -3.59
CA GLN A 100 3.92 -10.16 -4.63
C GLN A 100 3.33 -11.58 -4.63
N THR A 101 2.03 -11.66 -4.84
CA THR A 101 1.31 -12.93 -5.03
C THR A 101 0.52 -12.83 -6.33
N THR A 102 0.67 -13.82 -7.17
CA THR A 102 -0.09 -13.96 -8.42
C THR A 102 -0.82 -15.29 -8.39
N LEU A 103 -2.15 -15.26 -8.50
CA LEU A 103 -3.00 -16.43 -8.57
C LEU A 103 -3.73 -16.43 -9.91
N ILE A 104 -3.60 -17.52 -10.67
CA ILE A 104 -4.13 -17.62 -12.04
C ILE A 104 -4.95 -18.90 -12.15
N SER A 105 -6.15 -18.82 -12.72
CA SER A 105 -6.88 -19.96 -13.24
C SER A 105 -6.22 -20.45 -14.53
N ARG A 106 -5.76 -21.70 -14.55
CA ARG A 106 -5.08 -22.27 -15.73
C ARG A 106 -6.02 -22.57 -16.89
N GLN A 107 -7.32 -22.67 -16.64
CA GLN A 107 -8.32 -22.94 -17.69
C GLN A 107 -8.69 -21.68 -18.44
N ASP A 108 -8.94 -20.61 -17.74
CA ASP A 108 -9.52 -19.37 -18.28
C ASP A 108 -8.47 -18.26 -18.41
N GLY A 109 -7.29 -18.43 -17.80
CA GLY A 109 -6.25 -17.40 -17.73
C GLY A 109 -6.62 -16.21 -16.82
N GLU A 110 -7.69 -16.33 -16.04
CA GLU A 110 -8.18 -15.29 -15.17
C GLU A 110 -7.22 -15.09 -13.99
N LEU A 111 -6.87 -13.82 -13.73
CA LEU A 111 -6.12 -13.40 -12.55
C LEU A 111 -7.07 -13.26 -11.37
N LEU A 112 -6.82 -14.03 -10.33
CA LEU A 112 -7.54 -13.99 -9.08
C LEU A 112 -6.78 -13.15 -8.05
N SER A 113 -7.51 -12.53 -7.13
CA SER A 113 -6.91 -11.62 -6.14
C SER A 113 -6.86 -12.25 -4.76
N GLU A 114 -5.64 -12.32 -4.19
CA GLU A 114 -5.48 -12.70 -2.78
C GLU A 114 -6.11 -11.66 -1.84
N GLU A 115 -6.07 -10.38 -2.19
CA GLU A 115 -6.60 -9.29 -1.36
C GLU A 115 -8.12 -9.36 -1.20
N TYR A 116 -8.82 -9.83 -2.22
CA TYR A 116 -10.27 -10.05 -2.16
C TYR A 116 -10.68 -11.39 -1.54
N GLY A 117 -9.69 -12.24 -1.19
CA GLY A 117 -9.92 -13.49 -0.51
C GLY A 117 -10.18 -14.69 -1.43
N ASP A 118 -9.90 -14.58 -2.72
CA ASP A 118 -10.12 -15.67 -3.68
C ASP A 118 -9.31 -16.91 -3.32
N LEU A 119 -8.05 -16.75 -2.91
CA LEU A 119 -7.24 -17.87 -2.44
C LEU A 119 -7.86 -18.53 -1.19
N GLN A 120 -8.34 -17.72 -0.24
CA GLN A 120 -8.97 -18.25 0.97
C GLN A 120 -10.25 -19.00 0.64
N MET A 121 -11.04 -18.53 -0.33
CA MET A 121 -12.23 -19.21 -0.82
C MET A 121 -11.87 -20.55 -1.49
N LEU A 122 -10.83 -20.60 -2.31
CA LEU A 122 -10.32 -21.84 -2.92
C LEU A 122 -9.83 -22.85 -1.87
N LEU A 123 -9.28 -22.36 -0.76
CA LEU A 123 -8.90 -23.19 0.39
C LEU A 123 -10.07 -23.60 1.28
N GLY A 124 -11.33 -23.23 0.93
CA GLY A 124 -12.52 -23.54 1.71
C GLY A 124 -12.59 -22.79 3.04
N GLY A 125 -12.05 -21.56 3.10
CA GLY A 125 -12.00 -20.75 4.31
C GLY A 125 -10.93 -21.18 5.33
N LEU A 126 -10.05 -22.11 4.94
CA LEU A 126 -8.98 -22.62 5.79
C LEU A 126 -7.96 -21.51 6.07
N ASN A 127 -7.73 -21.20 7.33
CA ASN A 127 -6.64 -20.31 7.76
C ASN A 127 -5.39 -21.12 8.14
N LYS A 128 -4.27 -20.41 8.33
CA LYS A 128 -2.97 -21.04 8.65
C LYS A 128 -3.04 -21.84 9.96
N GLU A 129 -3.62 -21.27 11.01
CA GLU A 129 -3.72 -21.90 12.32
C GLU A 129 -4.57 -23.17 12.27
N MET A 130 -5.68 -23.13 11.53
CA MET A 130 -6.54 -24.29 11.31
C MET A 130 -5.79 -25.37 10.52
N TYR A 131 -5.06 -24.99 9.47
CA TYR A 131 -4.27 -25.93 8.68
C TYR A 131 -3.18 -26.59 9.52
N GLU A 132 -2.40 -25.84 10.29
CA GLU A 132 -1.32 -26.34 11.13
C GLU A 132 -1.82 -27.26 12.27
N ASN A 133 -3.05 -27.06 12.74
CA ASN A 133 -3.64 -27.85 13.82
C ASN A 133 -4.47 -29.05 13.34
N THR A 134 -4.84 -29.14 12.05
CA THR A 134 -5.73 -30.21 11.54
C THR A 134 -5.12 -31.02 10.42
N TYR A 135 -4.57 -30.36 9.40
CA TYR A 135 -4.04 -31.00 8.19
C TYR A 135 -2.53 -31.24 8.22
N CYS A 136 -1.82 -30.44 9.00
CA CYS A 136 -0.38 -30.45 9.07
C CYS A 136 0.07 -30.97 10.43
N ILE A 137 0.68 -32.15 10.45
CA ILE A 137 1.20 -32.75 11.69
C ILE A 137 2.72 -32.53 11.71
N PRO A 138 3.24 -31.54 12.44
CA PRO A 138 4.68 -31.31 12.55
C PRO A 138 5.34 -32.41 13.39
N GLN A 139 6.65 -32.58 13.20
CA GLN A 139 7.45 -33.63 13.83
C GLN A 139 7.39 -33.66 15.38
N ALA A 140 7.12 -32.55 16.03
CA ALA A 140 7.06 -32.43 17.49
C ALA A 140 5.74 -31.85 18.03
N GLY A 141 4.70 -31.73 17.20
CA GLY A 141 3.51 -30.95 17.51
C GLY A 141 2.21 -31.72 17.41
N ALA A 142 2.07 -32.86 18.11
CA ALA A 142 0.83 -33.60 18.18
C ALA A 142 -0.20 -33.03 19.18
N ALA A 143 0.18 -32.06 20.02
CA ALA A 143 -0.73 -31.45 20.96
C ALA A 143 -1.40 -30.21 20.33
N PRO A 144 -2.75 -30.14 20.27
CA PRO A 144 -3.44 -28.96 19.76
C PRO A 144 -3.12 -27.74 20.62
N GLY A 145 -2.72 -26.65 19.97
CA GLY A 145 -2.44 -25.38 20.61
C GLY A 145 -3.69 -24.72 21.20
N LYS A 146 -3.52 -23.75 22.06
CA LYS A 146 -4.62 -22.90 22.59
C LYS A 146 -5.42 -22.25 21.47
N GLU A 147 -4.76 -21.95 20.36
CA GLU A 147 -5.35 -21.33 19.16
C GLU A 147 -6.45 -22.20 18.52
N LEU A 148 -6.28 -23.53 18.51
CA LEU A 148 -7.35 -24.44 18.04
C LEU A 148 -8.56 -24.40 18.97
N ALA A 149 -8.36 -24.35 20.29
CA ALA A 149 -9.45 -24.27 21.25
C ALA A 149 -10.24 -22.96 21.09
N GLU A 150 -9.56 -21.84 20.93
CA GLU A 150 -10.18 -20.55 20.65
C GLU A 150 -10.93 -20.56 19.31
N PHE A 151 -10.34 -21.15 18.26
CA PHE A 151 -10.99 -21.30 16.96
C PHE A 151 -12.27 -22.13 17.08
N VAL A 152 -12.23 -23.29 17.73
CA VAL A 152 -13.43 -24.16 17.94
C VAL A 152 -14.48 -23.42 18.75
N GLN A 153 -14.12 -22.71 19.82
CA GLN A 153 -15.04 -21.89 20.59
C GLN A 153 -15.70 -20.80 19.73
N ASN A 154 -14.94 -20.13 18.87
CA ASN A 154 -15.46 -19.13 17.95
C ASN A 154 -16.43 -19.74 16.93
N CYS A 155 -16.09 -20.90 16.35
CA CYS A 155 -16.99 -21.63 15.45
C CYS A 155 -18.29 -22.03 16.14
N MET A 156 -18.21 -22.54 17.37
CA MET A 156 -19.40 -22.93 18.16
C MET A 156 -20.25 -21.70 18.50
N ALA A 157 -19.63 -20.59 18.91
CA ALA A 157 -20.34 -19.34 19.20
C ALA A 157 -21.05 -18.76 17.97
N ASN A 158 -20.41 -18.82 16.81
CA ASN A 158 -20.99 -18.38 15.54
C ASN A 158 -22.14 -19.29 15.10
N ALA A 159 -21.95 -20.60 15.19
CA ALA A 159 -23.02 -21.56 14.89
C ALA A 159 -24.25 -21.42 15.80
N ALA A 160 -24.02 -21.10 17.08
CA ALA A 160 -25.11 -20.87 18.05
C ALA A 160 -25.80 -19.50 17.85
N GLY A 161 -25.06 -18.47 17.37
CA GLY A 161 -25.58 -17.11 17.24
C GLY A 161 -26.21 -16.81 15.89
N THR A 162 -25.59 -17.21 14.80
CA THR A 162 -26.00 -16.82 13.43
C THR A 162 -26.49 -17.99 12.58
N GLY A 163 -26.27 -19.22 13.03
CA GLY A 163 -26.54 -20.43 12.25
C GLY A 163 -25.59 -20.64 11.07
N ASP A 164 -24.68 -19.71 10.82
CA ASP A 164 -23.69 -19.77 9.74
C ASP A 164 -22.29 -19.91 10.34
N GLY A 165 -21.72 -21.11 10.26
CA GLY A 165 -20.37 -21.41 10.76
C GLY A 165 -19.23 -20.72 9.98
N THR A 166 -19.56 -20.04 8.88
CA THR A 166 -18.58 -19.37 8.01
C THR A 166 -18.27 -17.93 8.45
N LEU A 167 -19.13 -17.30 9.25
CA LEU A 167 -18.96 -15.94 9.73
C LEU A 167 -17.88 -15.87 10.83
N GLN A 168 -16.67 -15.51 10.45
CA GLN A 168 -15.58 -15.27 11.40
C GLN A 168 -15.66 -13.83 11.96
N LEU A 169 -16.57 -13.63 12.90
CA LEU A 169 -16.82 -12.32 13.53
C LEU A 169 -15.53 -11.69 14.10
N ASN A 170 -14.68 -12.50 14.72
CA ASN A 170 -13.42 -12.03 15.29
C ASN A 170 -12.43 -11.58 14.22
N LEU A 171 -12.36 -12.26 13.07
CA LEU A 171 -11.53 -11.80 11.93
C LEU A 171 -12.09 -10.51 11.32
N ALA A 172 -13.40 -10.41 11.16
CA ALA A 172 -14.04 -9.20 10.68
C ALA A 172 -13.76 -8.00 11.62
N LEU A 173 -13.89 -8.20 12.92
CA LEU A 173 -13.55 -7.19 13.93
C LEU A 173 -12.07 -6.83 13.90
N ALA A 174 -11.17 -7.81 13.79
CA ALA A 174 -9.73 -7.57 13.67
C ALA A 174 -9.38 -6.77 12.39
N GLN A 175 -10.01 -7.08 11.26
CA GLN A 175 -9.84 -6.31 10.03
C GLN A 175 -10.36 -4.87 10.15
N ILE A 176 -11.53 -4.68 10.78
CA ILE A 176 -12.08 -3.35 11.05
C ILE A 176 -11.13 -2.55 11.97
N HIS A 177 -10.63 -3.18 13.02
CA HIS A 177 -9.64 -2.55 13.91
C HIS A 177 -8.34 -2.18 13.18
N LYS A 178 -7.85 -3.06 12.29
CA LYS A 178 -6.66 -2.78 11.45
C LYS A 178 -6.91 -1.61 10.50
N LYS A 179 -8.04 -1.59 9.80
CA LYS A 179 -8.44 -0.48 8.90
C LYS A 179 -8.60 0.82 9.67
N ARG A 180 -9.24 0.79 10.85
CA ARG A 180 -9.37 1.97 11.72
C ARG A 180 -8.03 2.52 12.16
N LYS A 181 -7.09 1.65 12.54
CA LYS A 181 -5.72 2.05 12.94
C LYS A 181 -4.95 2.66 11.77
N GLN A 182 -5.09 2.10 10.57
CA GLN A 182 -4.47 2.63 9.36
C GLN A 182 -5.04 4.01 8.99
N ALA A 183 -6.37 4.16 9.00
CA ALA A 183 -7.03 5.42 8.76
C ALA A 183 -6.65 6.50 9.80
N ALA A 184 -6.59 6.14 11.08
CA ALA A 184 -6.16 7.05 12.14
C ALA A 184 -4.69 7.49 11.96
N ALA A 185 -3.80 6.61 11.51
CA ALA A 185 -2.41 6.95 11.22
C ALA A 185 -2.29 7.88 10.00
N GLN A 186 -3.09 7.67 8.96
CA GLN A 186 -3.13 8.55 7.79
C GLN A 186 -3.65 9.95 8.16
N VAL A 187 -4.75 10.04 8.91
CA VAL A 187 -5.28 11.31 9.40
C VAL A 187 -4.26 12.06 10.26
N LYS A 188 -3.55 11.34 11.15
CA LYS A 188 -2.50 11.93 11.97
C LYS A 188 -1.36 12.51 11.14
N GLN A 189 -0.88 11.76 10.16
CA GLN A 189 0.18 12.20 9.24
C GLN A 189 -0.26 13.42 8.42
N GLU A 190 -1.51 13.44 7.97
CA GLU A 190 -2.06 14.56 7.21
C GLU A 190 -2.25 15.81 8.06
N THR A 191 -2.66 15.65 9.33
CA THR A 191 -2.74 16.77 10.27
C THR A 191 -1.38 17.35 10.63
N GLU A 192 -0.36 16.52 10.83
CA GLU A 192 1.01 16.97 11.06
C GLU A 192 1.57 17.74 9.86
N LEU A 193 1.33 17.23 8.63
CA LEU A 193 1.71 17.93 7.40
C LEU A 193 1.01 19.30 7.24
N ARG A 194 -0.28 19.35 7.59
CA ARG A 194 -1.04 20.62 7.56
C ARG A 194 -0.54 21.61 8.58
N GLN A 195 -0.25 21.15 9.80
CA GLN A 195 0.32 22.01 10.85
C GLN A 195 1.67 22.59 10.42
N HIS A 196 2.58 21.75 9.91
CA HIS A 196 3.88 22.22 9.44
C HIS A 196 3.77 23.21 8.27
N ARG A 197 2.79 23.00 7.38
CA ARG A 197 2.52 23.95 6.29
C ARG A 197 1.96 25.28 6.82
N MET A 198 1.09 25.24 7.81
CA MET A 198 0.56 26.45 8.44
C MET A 198 1.63 27.24 9.18
N GLU A 199 2.51 26.57 9.93
CA GLU A 199 3.66 27.21 10.58
C GLU A 199 4.58 27.88 9.58
N LYS A 200 4.89 27.18 8.48
CA LYS A 200 5.72 27.76 7.42
C LYS A 200 5.08 29.03 6.81
N LEU A 201 3.80 29.00 6.52
CA LEU A 201 3.07 30.16 5.98
C LEU A 201 2.96 31.31 6.98
N GLN A 202 2.88 31.01 8.28
CA GLN A 202 2.91 32.05 9.31
C GLN A 202 4.26 32.77 9.36
N ILE A 203 5.36 32.02 9.35
CA ILE A 203 6.71 32.58 9.32
C ILE A 203 6.92 33.40 8.04
N GLU A 204 6.50 32.90 6.89
CA GLU A 204 6.62 33.59 5.61
C GLU A 204 5.81 34.91 5.60
N ARG A 205 4.61 34.89 6.19
CA ARG A 205 3.80 36.08 6.39
C ARG A 205 4.49 37.11 7.32
N GLU A 206 5.08 36.67 8.42
CA GLU A 206 5.77 37.53 9.38
C GLU A 206 6.99 38.22 8.74
N ILE A 207 7.77 37.48 7.97
CA ILE A 207 8.90 38.05 7.18
C ILE A 207 8.41 39.10 6.18
N LEU A 208 7.31 38.81 5.45
CA LEU A 208 6.75 39.77 4.50
C LEU A 208 6.18 41.03 5.19
N GLU A 209 5.57 40.89 6.36
CA GLU A 209 5.11 42.04 7.17
C GLU A 209 6.29 42.92 7.65
N GLU A 210 7.42 42.30 8.06
CA GLU A 210 8.63 43.00 8.41
C GLU A 210 9.25 43.74 7.21
N ASP A 211 9.32 43.08 6.03
CA ASP A 211 9.80 43.68 4.79
C ASP A 211 8.96 44.88 4.37
N ILE A 212 7.65 44.79 4.46
CA ILE A 212 6.72 45.91 4.18
C ILE A 212 6.94 47.05 5.16
N ALA A 213 7.12 46.79 6.46
CA ALA A 213 7.39 47.80 7.46
C ALA A 213 8.72 48.52 7.21
N GLN A 214 9.76 47.79 6.80
CA GLN A 214 11.06 48.39 6.43
C GLN A 214 10.97 49.27 5.19
N LEU A 215 10.21 48.87 4.17
CA LEU A 215 10.01 49.64 2.97
C LEU A 215 9.22 50.93 3.26
N GLN A 216 8.18 50.85 4.08
CA GLN A 216 7.41 52.02 4.52
C GLN A 216 8.25 53.01 5.36
N GLY A 217 9.14 52.47 6.23
CA GLY A 217 10.07 53.30 7.00
C GLY A 217 11.06 54.06 6.12
N LYS A 218 11.55 53.43 5.04
CA LYS A 218 12.45 54.11 4.07
C LYS A 218 11.77 55.19 3.24
N ASP A 219 10.51 54.95 2.84
CA ASP A 219 9.72 55.96 2.11
C ASP A 219 9.43 57.18 2.98
N VAL A 220 9.33 57.04 4.32
CA VAL A 220 9.13 58.14 5.25
C VAL A 220 10.44 58.92 5.47
N GLU A 221 11.61 58.23 5.60
CA GLU A 221 12.91 58.87 5.69
C GLU A 221 13.29 59.62 4.40
N GLU A 222 12.98 59.08 3.21
CA GLU A 222 13.18 59.77 1.94
C GLU A 222 12.23 60.97 1.78
N ALA A 223 11.03 60.89 2.34
CA ALA A 223 10.10 62.03 2.33
C ALA A 223 10.51 63.18 3.30
N GLU A 224 11.11 62.85 4.46
CA GLU A 224 11.63 63.84 5.40
C GLU A 224 12.94 64.51 4.91
N THR A 225 13.79 63.76 4.19
CA THR A 225 15.00 64.30 3.61
C THR A 225 14.77 65.14 2.33
N ALA A 226 13.62 64.96 1.69
CA ALA A 226 13.20 65.75 0.50
C ALA A 226 12.51 67.10 0.82
N GLY A 227 12.32 67.41 2.11
CA GLY A 227 11.60 68.62 2.59
C GLY A 227 12.36 69.93 2.55
N ASP A 228 13.65 69.94 2.14
CA ASP A 228 14.41 71.18 2.00
C ASP A 228 15.09 71.30 0.61
N GLY A 229 14.40 71.86 -0.33
CA GLY A 229 15.01 72.17 -1.63
C GLY A 229 14.05 72.24 -2.83
N SER A 230 13.39 73.38 -3.00
CA SER A 230 13.04 73.99 -4.31
C SER A 230 12.23 73.21 -5.33
N GLU A 231 11.00 73.72 -5.56
CA GLU A 231 10.13 73.49 -6.69
C GLU A 231 10.86 73.28 -8.02
N LYS A 232 10.68 72.11 -8.62
CA LYS A 232 10.63 71.96 -10.09
C LYS A 232 9.61 70.87 -10.45
N HIS A 233 8.52 71.37 -11.00
CA HIS A 233 7.52 70.57 -11.74
C HIS A 233 8.18 69.59 -12.72
N GLN A 234 8.10 68.28 -12.45
CA GLN A 234 8.30 67.26 -13.46
C GLN A 234 7.07 66.35 -13.50
N LYS A 235 6.25 66.58 -14.53
CA LYS A 235 5.08 65.77 -14.91
C LYS A 235 5.54 64.34 -15.13
N ARG A 236 5.37 63.43 -14.16
CA ARG A 236 5.45 61.98 -14.39
C ARG A 236 4.22 61.56 -15.17
N ASN A 237 4.39 61.22 -16.43
CA ASN A 237 3.39 60.54 -17.23
C ASN A 237 3.10 59.17 -16.59
N GLY A 238 2.10 59.12 -15.74
CA GLY A 238 1.54 57.85 -15.25
C GLY A 238 0.90 57.12 -16.42
N MET A 239 1.21 55.89 -16.57
CA MET A 239 0.61 55.00 -17.57
C MET A 239 -0.90 55.00 -17.36
N PRO A 240 -1.73 55.25 -18.39
CA PRO A 240 -3.15 55.38 -18.23
C PRO A 240 -3.77 54.07 -17.74
N ALA A 241 -4.67 54.14 -16.77
CA ALA A 241 -5.25 53.02 -16.06
C ALA A 241 -5.80 51.92 -17.00
N HIS A 242 -6.32 52.26 -18.17
CA HIS A 242 -6.78 51.29 -19.16
C HIS A 242 -5.64 50.41 -19.76
N LEU A 243 -4.39 50.92 -19.82
CA LEU A 243 -3.26 50.14 -20.30
C LEU A 243 -2.81 49.13 -19.25
N LEU A 244 -2.94 49.43 -17.96
CA LEU A 244 -2.63 48.56 -16.83
C LEU A 244 -3.64 47.41 -16.75
N VAL A 245 -4.92 47.67 -17.01
CA VAL A 245 -6.00 46.65 -17.09
C VAL A 245 -5.77 45.71 -18.27
N LEU A 246 -5.33 46.24 -19.42
CA LEU A 246 -5.00 45.42 -20.59
C LEU A 246 -3.81 44.50 -20.36
N ILE A 247 -2.75 44.96 -19.69
CA ILE A 247 -1.57 44.15 -19.37
C ILE A 247 -1.93 43.05 -18.36
N LEU A 248 -2.72 43.35 -17.31
CA LEU A 248 -3.24 42.37 -16.36
C LEU A 248 -4.13 41.31 -17.03
N GLY A 249 -5.00 41.74 -17.95
CA GLY A 249 -5.85 40.85 -18.73
C GLY A 249 -5.06 39.88 -19.61
N CYS A 250 -4.02 40.35 -20.30
CA CYS A 250 -3.12 39.51 -21.09
C CYS A 250 -2.34 38.52 -20.24
N PHE A 251 -1.88 38.93 -19.04
CA PHE A 251 -1.20 38.04 -18.12
C PHE A 251 -2.11 36.93 -17.60
N PHE A 252 -3.36 37.25 -17.29
CA PHE A 252 -4.36 36.28 -16.86
C PHE A 252 -4.70 35.26 -17.96
N MET A 253 -4.88 35.74 -19.21
CA MET A 253 -5.10 34.87 -20.37
C MET A 253 -3.90 33.95 -20.62
N ALA A 254 -2.68 34.44 -20.52
CA ALA A 254 -1.47 33.61 -20.67
C ALA A 254 -1.35 32.55 -19.56
N ALA A 255 -1.71 32.87 -18.32
CA ALA A 255 -1.72 31.93 -17.20
C ALA A 255 -2.79 30.84 -17.40
N CYS A 256 -3.98 31.18 -17.90
CA CYS A 256 -5.02 30.21 -18.25
C CYS A 256 -4.59 29.28 -19.39
N PHE A 257 -3.89 29.80 -20.41
CA PHE A 257 -3.36 29.01 -21.51
C PHE A 257 -2.28 28.01 -21.05
N LEU A 258 -1.37 28.46 -20.18
CA LEU A 258 -0.36 27.58 -19.58
C LEU A 258 -0.98 26.50 -18.68
N GLY A 259 -1.99 26.85 -17.89
CA GLY A 259 -2.72 25.92 -17.05
C GLY A 259 -3.44 24.83 -17.86
N ALA A 260 -4.09 25.22 -18.97
CA ALA A 260 -4.77 24.27 -19.86
C ALA A 260 -3.80 23.32 -20.57
N ALA A 261 -2.60 23.78 -20.93
CA ALA A 261 -1.57 22.96 -21.55
C ALA A 261 -0.96 21.93 -20.59
N VAL A 262 -0.84 22.25 -19.30
CA VAL A 262 -0.28 21.35 -18.27
C VAL A 262 -1.29 20.30 -17.82
N PHE A 263 -2.59 20.61 -17.78
CA PHE A 263 -3.62 19.71 -17.26
C PHE A 263 -4.43 18.93 -18.30
N HIS A 264 -4.13 19.06 -19.60
CA HIS A 264 -4.85 18.34 -20.67
C HIS A 264 -6.39 18.45 -20.58
N ILE A 265 -6.91 19.61 -20.15
CA ILE A 265 -8.36 19.83 -20.03
C ILE A 265 -8.92 20.20 -21.42
N PRO A 266 -9.96 19.51 -21.92
CA PRO A 266 -10.51 19.79 -23.25
C PRO A 266 -11.16 21.18 -23.28
N TRP A 267 -10.87 21.93 -24.32
CA TRP A 267 -11.27 23.32 -24.54
C TRP A 267 -12.77 23.64 -24.38
N ASN A 268 -13.64 22.64 -24.53
CA ASN A 268 -15.10 22.82 -24.47
C ASN A 268 -15.66 23.13 -23.06
N SER A 269 -14.89 22.84 -21.99
CA SER A 269 -15.34 23.12 -20.63
C SER A 269 -15.01 24.54 -20.15
N ILE A 270 -13.99 25.18 -20.72
CA ILE A 270 -13.52 26.51 -20.29
C ILE A 270 -14.38 27.62 -20.88
N LEU A 271 -14.91 27.40 -22.10
CA LEU A 271 -15.78 28.40 -22.78
C LEU A 271 -17.20 28.52 -22.17
N MET A 272 -17.72 27.46 -21.53
CA MET A 272 -19.07 27.51 -20.94
C MET A 272 -19.07 28.22 -19.56
N GLU A 273 -18.01 28.14 -18.77
CA GLU A 273 -17.96 28.85 -17.48
C GLU A 273 -17.69 30.36 -17.62
N SER A 274 -17.00 30.81 -18.69
CA SER A 274 -16.73 32.21 -18.92
C SER A 274 -17.98 33.00 -19.38
N ILE A 275 -18.96 32.32 -19.97
CA ILE A 275 -20.23 32.96 -20.42
C ILE A 275 -21.22 33.16 -19.25
N VAL A 276 -21.11 32.34 -18.18
CA VAL A 276 -21.98 32.44 -16.99
C VAL A 276 -21.55 33.57 -16.05
N ILE A 277 -20.28 33.94 -16.02
CA ILE A 277 -19.77 35.01 -15.15
C ILE A 277 -19.85 36.41 -15.80
N GLY A 278 -19.98 36.51 -17.13
CA GLY A 278 -20.12 37.78 -17.87
C GLY A 278 -21.54 38.26 -18.05
N GLY A 279 -22.56 37.62 -17.49
CA GLY A 279 -23.98 37.90 -17.67
C GLY A 279 -24.75 38.32 -16.40
N VAL A 280 -24.04 38.87 -15.38
CA VAL A 280 -24.68 39.50 -14.20
C VAL A 280 -24.17 40.92 -14.03
#